data_2decb22749a06c01d2cd6c59e1395d4a
#
_entry.id   2decb22749a06c01d2cd6c59e1395d4a
#
_cell.length_a   1.000
_cell.length_b   1.000
_cell.length_c   1.000
_cell.angle_alpha   90.00
_cell.angle_beta   90.00
_cell.angle_gamma   90.00
#
_symmetry.space_group_name_H-M   'P 1'
#
loop_
_entity.id
_entity.type
_entity.pdbx_description
1 polymer ?
#
loop_
_entity_poly.entity_id
_entity_poly.type
_entity_poly.pdbx_seq_one_letter_code
_entity_poly.pdbx_strand_id
1 'polypeptide(L)'
;LSNAFGAEGMGIYQLIAPVLALSFALTASGIQTAISKYVASETSTHDYHTSFRTLWAGFLMAMALSLACALGIYLYADGIAVAFLMERRTAPLLRIIALSIPMATVHSCINGYFYGIRRTAIPAFSQLAEQVFRVGSVYLIYYFFRQHDMQPTISFAVAGLVIGESASMIVSVVAILARAHHVFPARD
;
A
#
# COMPACT_ATOMS: atom_id res chain seq x y z
N LEU A 1 -0.13 -19.08 7.70
CA LEU A 1 0.55 -18.21 8.68
C LEU A 1 0.55 -18.82 10.08
N SER A 2 -0.59 -19.28 10.63
CA SER A 2 -0.64 -19.81 12.00
C SER A 2 0.25 -21.05 12.22
N ASN A 3 0.37 -21.93 11.23
CA ASN A 3 1.28 -23.09 11.28
C ASN A 3 2.76 -22.70 11.15
N ALA A 4 3.06 -21.52 10.64
CA ALA A 4 4.42 -21.06 10.44
C ALA A 4 4.96 -20.23 11.62
N PHE A 5 4.11 -19.39 12.19
CA PHE A 5 4.51 -18.40 13.19
C PHE A 5 3.90 -18.65 14.59
N GLY A 6 3.09 -19.71 14.73
CA GLY A 6 2.38 -20.03 15.96
C GLY A 6 1.19 -19.10 16.27
N ALA A 7 0.42 -19.45 17.30
CA ALA A 7 -0.75 -18.65 17.70
C ALA A 7 -0.36 -17.28 18.26
N GLU A 8 0.74 -17.20 19.00
CA GLU A 8 1.25 -15.96 19.59
C GLU A 8 1.69 -14.97 18.52
N GLY A 9 2.47 -15.42 17.52
CA GLY A 9 2.90 -14.57 16.40
C GLY A 9 1.71 -14.05 15.58
N MET A 10 0.68 -14.88 15.39
CA MET A 10 -0.54 -14.47 14.71
C MET A 10 -1.33 -13.42 15.50
N GLY A 11 -1.35 -13.55 16.84
CA GLY A 11 -1.96 -12.54 17.72
C GLY A 11 -1.27 -11.18 17.58
N ILE A 12 0.06 -11.16 17.63
CA ILE A 12 0.86 -9.92 17.44
C ILE A 12 0.60 -9.31 16.05
N TYR A 13 0.54 -10.12 15.00
CA TYR A 13 0.21 -9.65 13.65
C TYR A 13 -1.18 -8.99 13.59
N GLN A 14 -2.17 -9.56 14.25
CA GLN A 14 -3.53 -9.00 14.29
C GLN A 14 -3.61 -7.69 15.07
N LEU A 15 -2.77 -7.47 16.08
CA LEU A 15 -2.74 -6.22 16.83
C LEU A 15 -2.31 -5.01 15.98
N ILE A 16 -1.47 -5.21 14.97
CA ILE A 16 -1.02 -4.12 14.09
C ILE A 16 -2.03 -3.79 12.98
N ALA A 17 -2.95 -4.71 12.65
CA ALA A 17 -3.92 -4.53 11.58
C ALA A 17 -4.81 -3.28 11.74
N PRO A 18 -5.35 -2.94 12.92
CA PRO A 18 -6.12 -1.70 13.11
C PRO A 18 -5.32 -0.43 12.86
N VAL A 19 -4.04 -0.40 13.23
CA VAL A 19 -3.15 0.75 12.99
C VAL A 19 -2.97 0.95 11.49
N LEU A 20 -2.73 -0.14 10.76
CA LEU A 20 -2.59 -0.12 9.31
C LEU A 20 -3.89 0.32 8.62
N ALA A 21 -5.03 -0.25 9.02
CA ALA A 21 -6.34 0.10 8.47
C ALA A 21 -6.69 1.58 8.69
N LEU A 22 -6.43 2.10 9.90
CA LEU A 22 -6.64 3.52 10.21
C LEU A 22 -5.73 4.41 9.36
N SER A 23 -4.47 4.04 9.22
CA SER A 23 -3.50 4.78 8.39
C SER A 23 -3.97 4.85 6.94
N PHE A 24 -4.43 3.74 6.35
CA PHE A 24 -4.98 3.71 4.99
C PHE A 24 -6.26 4.52 4.86
N ALA A 25 -7.16 4.46 5.84
CA ALA A 25 -8.38 5.24 5.83
C ALA A 25 -8.08 6.74 5.79
N LEU A 26 -7.12 7.19 6.57
CA LEU A 26 -6.74 8.60 6.67
C LEU A 26 -5.96 9.11 5.45
N THR A 27 -5.06 8.28 4.87
CA THR A 27 -4.10 8.74 3.86
C THR A 27 -4.51 8.42 2.43
N ALA A 28 -5.09 7.26 2.19
CA ALA A 28 -5.28 6.74 0.83
C ALA A 28 -6.76 6.68 0.41
N SER A 29 -7.64 6.11 1.22
CA SER A 29 -8.98 5.72 0.76
C SER A 29 -9.88 6.91 0.43
N GLY A 30 -9.86 7.96 1.25
CA GLY A 30 -10.63 9.19 1.00
C GLY A 30 -10.17 9.91 -0.26
N ILE A 31 -8.86 10.03 -0.46
CA ILE A 31 -8.28 10.71 -1.61
C ILE A 31 -8.46 9.88 -2.89
N GLN A 32 -8.32 8.55 -2.81
CA GLN A 32 -8.63 7.64 -3.92
C GLN A 32 -10.06 7.85 -4.43
N THR A 33 -11.03 7.91 -3.52
CA THR A 33 -12.44 8.13 -3.86
C THR A 33 -12.67 9.50 -4.47
N ALA A 34 -12.02 10.53 -3.93
CA ALA A 34 -12.09 11.89 -4.48
C ALA A 34 -11.50 11.95 -5.90
N ILE A 35 -10.30 11.39 -6.11
CA ILE A 35 -9.67 11.32 -7.44
C ILE A 35 -10.61 10.60 -8.43
N SER A 36 -11.15 9.45 -8.04
CA SER A 36 -12.07 8.68 -8.91
C SER A 36 -13.30 9.49 -9.33
N LYS A 37 -13.90 10.20 -8.40
CA LYS A 37 -15.08 11.04 -8.65
C LYS A 37 -14.78 12.20 -9.59
N TYR A 38 -13.71 12.96 -9.34
CA TYR A 38 -13.35 14.11 -10.16
C TYR A 38 -12.90 13.68 -11.56
N VAL A 39 -12.05 12.68 -11.66
CA VAL A 39 -11.61 12.12 -12.96
C VAL A 39 -12.79 11.59 -13.77
N ALA A 40 -13.77 10.96 -13.15
CA ALA A 40 -14.98 10.51 -13.86
C ALA A 40 -15.78 11.68 -14.43
N SER A 41 -15.91 12.79 -13.68
CA SER A 41 -16.57 14.01 -14.14
C SER A 41 -15.83 14.66 -15.32
N GLU A 42 -14.52 14.83 -15.23
CA GLU A 42 -13.67 15.44 -16.24
C GLU A 42 -13.58 14.60 -17.52
N THR A 43 -13.50 13.27 -17.38
CA THR A 43 -13.49 12.35 -18.51
C THR A 43 -14.81 12.38 -19.28
N SER A 44 -15.93 12.65 -18.62
CA SER A 44 -17.24 12.79 -19.30
C SER A 44 -17.29 13.98 -20.24
N THR A 45 -16.45 15.00 -20.03
CA THR A 45 -16.29 16.19 -20.87
C THR A 45 -15.14 16.09 -21.88
N HIS A 46 -14.51 14.90 -21.98
CA HIS A 46 -13.33 14.64 -22.81
C HIS A 46 -12.07 15.47 -22.44
N ASP A 47 -11.99 16.01 -21.23
CA ASP A 47 -10.84 16.78 -20.76
C ASP A 47 -9.81 15.88 -20.01
N TYR A 48 -9.02 15.17 -20.80
CA TYR A 48 -7.98 14.27 -20.27
C TYR A 48 -6.82 15.01 -19.59
N HIS A 49 -6.51 16.25 -20.01
CA HIS A 49 -5.45 17.05 -19.41
C HIS A 49 -5.81 17.43 -17.97
N THR A 50 -7.03 17.86 -17.73
CA THR A 50 -7.52 18.18 -16.40
C THR A 50 -7.59 16.93 -15.51
N SER A 51 -7.99 15.79 -16.08
CA SER A 51 -7.96 14.51 -15.34
C SER A 51 -6.57 14.13 -14.82
N PHE A 52 -5.51 14.37 -15.59
CA PHE A 52 -4.13 14.16 -15.12
C PHE A 52 -3.70 15.17 -14.05
N ARG A 53 -4.11 16.43 -14.19
CA ARG A 53 -3.84 17.47 -13.18
C ARG A 53 -4.54 17.12 -11.84
N THR A 54 -5.76 16.65 -11.88
CA THR A 54 -6.50 16.18 -10.70
C THR A 54 -5.80 15.01 -10.03
N LEU A 55 -5.31 14.03 -10.82
CA LEU A 55 -4.49 12.94 -10.28
C LEU A 55 -3.24 13.47 -9.57
N TRP A 56 -2.49 14.38 -10.18
CA TRP A 56 -1.27 14.92 -9.58
C TRP A 56 -1.53 15.75 -8.32
N ALA A 57 -2.58 16.57 -8.34
CA ALA A 57 -2.97 17.34 -7.15
C ALA A 57 -3.36 16.42 -5.97
N GLY A 58 -4.21 15.45 -6.24
CA GLY A 58 -4.61 14.44 -5.24
C GLY A 58 -3.42 13.61 -4.76
N PHE A 59 -2.52 13.21 -5.67
CA PHE A 59 -1.30 12.48 -5.34
C PHE A 59 -0.37 13.26 -4.40
N LEU A 60 -0.12 14.54 -4.68
CA LEU A 60 0.74 15.37 -3.83
C LEU A 60 0.16 15.54 -2.42
N MET A 61 -1.15 15.77 -2.31
CA MET A 61 -1.83 15.86 -1.02
C MET A 61 -1.75 14.53 -0.25
N ALA A 62 -2.07 13.42 -0.93
CA ALA A 62 -2.02 12.10 -0.33
C ALA A 62 -0.61 11.73 0.11
N MET A 63 0.39 12.04 -0.71
CA MET A 63 1.80 11.75 -0.40
C MET A 63 2.29 12.55 0.80
N ALA A 64 1.98 13.83 0.88
CA ALA A 64 2.33 14.64 2.05
C ALA A 64 1.71 14.08 3.33
N LEU A 65 0.42 13.70 3.28
CA LEU A 65 -0.29 13.14 4.42
C LEU A 65 0.24 11.75 4.80
N SER A 66 0.54 10.90 3.81
CA SER A 66 1.08 9.56 4.04
C SER A 66 2.49 9.58 4.61
N LEU A 67 3.34 10.49 4.14
CA LEU A 67 4.69 10.67 4.70
C LEU A 67 4.63 11.18 6.14
N ALA A 68 3.74 12.14 6.45
CA ALA A 68 3.54 12.61 7.80
C ALA A 68 3.04 11.49 8.72
N CYS A 69 2.07 10.69 8.26
CA CYS A 69 1.55 9.54 8.99
C CYS A 69 2.62 8.47 9.21
N ALA A 70 3.35 8.10 8.15
CA ALA A 70 4.43 7.12 8.22
C ALA A 70 5.55 7.56 9.17
N LEU A 71 5.96 8.82 9.11
CA LEU A 71 6.95 9.39 10.01
C LEU A 71 6.44 9.41 11.45
N GLY A 72 5.18 9.79 11.67
CA GLY A 72 4.55 9.75 12.98
C GLY A 72 4.55 8.34 13.58
N ILE A 73 4.12 7.33 12.82
CA ILE A 73 4.14 5.93 13.28
C ILE A 73 5.57 5.46 13.54
N TYR A 74 6.51 5.79 12.66
CA TYR A 74 7.91 5.39 12.81
C TYR A 74 8.56 5.96 14.08
N LEU A 75 8.37 7.26 14.33
CA LEU A 75 8.96 7.95 15.49
C LEU A 75 8.28 7.57 16.80
N TYR A 76 6.96 7.40 16.79
CA TYR A 76 6.18 7.07 17.99
C TYR A 76 5.84 5.58 18.13
N ALA A 77 6.52 4.69 17.36
CA ALA A 77 6.26 3.26 17.35
C ALA A 77 6.27 2.63 18.76
N ASP A 78 7.23 2.99 19.60
CA ASP A 78 7.32 2.48 20.98
C ASP A 78 6.15 2.96 21.85
N GLY A 79 5.77 4.23 21.72
CA GLY A 79 4.62 4.81 22.43
C GLY A 79 3.31 4.14 22.00
N ILE A 80 3.11 3.95 20.69
CA ILE A 80 1.92 3.27 20.13
C ILE A 80 1.87 1.81 20.61
N ALA A 81 3.00 1.12 20.57
CA ALA A 81 3.10 -0.27 21.00
C ALA A 81 2.71 -0.44 22.48
N VAL A 82 3.19 0.44 23.35
CA VAL A 82 2.94 0.33 24.80
C VAL A 82 1.58 0.89 25.19
N ALA A 83 1.22 2.08 24.70
CA ALA A 83 0.03 2.80 25.15
C ALA A 83 -1.26 2.30 24.49
N PHE A 84 -1.22 1.94 23.20
CA PHE A 84 -2.41 1.52 22.45
C PHE A 84 -2.51 0.01 22.27
N LEU A 85 -1.40 -0.64 21.91
CA LEU A 85 -1.42 -2.07 21.61
C LEU A 85 -1.11 -2.93 22.85
N MET A 86 -0.62 -2.32 23.94
CA MET A 86 -0.24 -3.00 25.19
C MET A 86 0.75 -4.16 24.97
N GLU A 87 1.46 -4.17 23.85
CA GLU A 87 2.41 -5.21 23.47
C GLU A 87 3.67 -4.59 22.84
N ARG A 88 4.74 -4.53 23.62
CA ARG A 88 6.00 -3.87 23.25
C ARG A 88 6.67 -4.49 22.01
N ARG A 89 6.42 -5.77 21.77
CA ARG A 89 6.97 -6.49 20.60
C ARG A 89 6.42 -6.01 19.27
N THR A 90 5.35 -5.22 19.26
CA THR A 90 4.77 -4.64 18.05
C THR A 90 5.56 -3.43 17.53
N ALA A 91 6.39 -2.78 18.35
CA ALA A 91 7.14 -1.59 17.96
C ALA A 91 8.02 -1.77 16.70
N PRO A 92 8.88 -2.80 16.58
CA PRO A 92 9.64 -3.03 15.36
C PRO A 92 8.75 -3.32 14.15
N LEU A 93 7.60 -3.96 14.35
CA LEU A 93 6.65 -4.26 13.29
C LEU A 93 5.97 -2.98 12.79
N LEU A 94 5.61 -2.06 13.67
CA LEU A 94 5.07 -0.75 13.32
C LEU A 94 6.04 0.07 12.47
N ARG A 95 7.34 -0.01 12.75
CA ARG A 95 8.37 0.66 11.94
C ARG A 95 8.45 0.08 10.52
N ILE A 96 8.31 -1.23 10.38
CA ILE A 96 8.27 -1.89 9.06
C ILE A 96 7.01 -1.46 8.31
N ILE A 97 5.85 -1.47 8.97
CA ILE A 97 4.57 -1.07 8.39
C ILE A 97 4.56 0.40 7.95
N ALA A 98 5.20 1.29 8.71
CA ALA A 98 5.29 2.69 8.35
C ALA A 98 5.80 2.89 6.91
N LEU A 99 6.71 2.03 6.44
CA LEU A 99 7.22 2.06 5.06
C LEU A 99 6.17 1.66 4.02
N SER A 100 5.20 0.81 4.36
CA SER A 100 4.15 0.39 3.42
C SER A 100 3.12 1.50 3.13
N ILE A 101 2.93 2.46 4.05
CA ILE A 101 1.89 3.50 3.94
C ILE A 101 2.08 4.40 2.70
N PRO A 102 3.28 4.99 2.44
CA PRO A 102 3.48 5.75 1.22
C PRO A 102 3.34 4.90 -0.05
N MET A 103 3.81 3.65 -0.04
CA MET A 103 3.67 2.75 -1.20
C MET A 103 2.21 2.46 -1.51
N ALA A 104 1.40 2.15 -0.50
CA ALA A 104 -0.04 1.97 -0.64
C ALA A 104 -0.73 3.23 -1.15
N THR A 105 -0.31 4.40 -0.70
CA THR A 105 -0.86 5.68 -1.15
C THR A 105 -0.60 5.90 -2.64
N VAL A 106 0.59 5.59 -3.14
CA VAL A 106 0.92 5.70 -4.57
C VAL A 106 -0.03 4.86 -5.41
N HIS A 107 -0.13 3.55 -5.13
CA HIS A 107 -1.00 2.69 -5.95
C HIS A 107 -2.48 3.03 -5.78
N SER A 108 -2.93 3.45 -4.60
CA SER A 108 -4.31 3.86 -4.37
C SER A 108 -4.71 5.09 -5.17
N CYS A 109 -3.87 6.12 -5.25
CA CYS A 109 -4.13 7.30 -6.07
C CYS A 109 -4.24 6.95 -7.55
N ILE A 110 -3.32 6.11 -8.05
CA ILE A 110 -3.32 5.65 -9.44
C ILE A 110 -4.55 4.79 -9.73
N ASN A 111 -4.90 3.88 -8.83
CA ASN A 111 -6.10 3.07 -8.94
C ASN A 111 -7.37 3.94 -8.94
N GLY A 112 -7.42 5.01 -8.14
CA GLY A 112 -8.48 6.01 -8.15
C GLY A 112 -8.69 6.64 -9.54
N TYR A 113 -7.59 7.00 -10.21
CA TYR A 113 -7.64 7.49 -11.59
C TYR A 113 -8.23 6.45 -12.57
N PHE A 114 -7.76 5.19 -12.49
CA PHE A 114 -8.27 4.13 -13.35
C PHE A 114 -9.75 3.78 -13.09
N TYR A 115 -10.20 3.85 -11.84
CA TYR A 115 -11.63 3.75 -11.52
C TYR A 115 -12.43 4.91 -12.14
N GLY A 116 -11.90 6.14 -12.09
CA GLY A 116 -12.54 7.31 -12.68
C GLY A 116 -12.74 7.17 -14.19
N ILE A 117 -11.75 6.67 -14.92
CA ILE A 117 -11.86 6.40 -16.37
C ILE A 117 -12.53 5.05 -16.72
N ARG A 118 -13.17 4.39 -15.75
CA ARG A 118 -13.88 3.11 -15.88
C ARG A 118 -13.00 1.94 -16.37
N ARG A 119 -11.70 1.98 -16.16
CA ARG A 119 -10.76 0.89 -16.47
C ARG A 119 -10.41 0.08 -15.22
N THR A 120 -11.36 -0.73 -14.75
CA THR A 120 -11.24 -1.50 -13.49
C THR A 120 -10.28 -2.69 -13.56
N ALA A 121 -9.89 -3.12 -14.77
CA ALA A 121 -8.96 -4.24 -14.93
C ALA A 121 -7.58 -3.95 -14.33
N ILE A 122 -7.08 -2.71 -14.40
CA ILE A 122 -5.77 -2.33 -13.89
C ILE A 122 -5.73 -2.37 -12.35
N PRO A 123 -6.67 -1.75 -11.61
CA PRO A 123 -6.77 -1.93 -10.17
C PRO A 123 -6.91 -3.39 -9.75
N ALA A 124 -7.73 -4.19 -10.45
CA ALA A 124 -7.90 -5.60 -10.15
C ALA A 124 -6.58 -6.38 -10.31
N PHE A 125 -5.83 -6.12 -11.39
CA PHE A 125 -4.52 -6.74 -11.61
C PHE A 125 -3.48 -6.29 -10.57
N SER A 126 -3.47 -5.02 -10.19
CA SER A 126 -2.63 -4.47 -9.13
C SER A 126 -2.88 -5.17 -7.79
N GLN A 127 -4.16 -5.38 -7.42
CA GLN A 127 -4.54 -6.10 -6.21
C GLN A 127 -4.16 -7.59 -6.26
N LEU A 128 -4.32 -8.24 -7.42
CA LEU A 128 -3.86 -9.63 -7.58
C LEU A 128 -2.34 -9.72 -7.42
N ALA A 129 -1.59 -8.84 -8.05
CA ALA A 129 -0.13 -8.79 -7.89
C ALA A 129 0.27 -8.61 -6.42
N GLU A 130 -0.37 -7.68 -5.71
CA GLU A 130 -0.17 -7.47 -4.29
C GLU A 130 -0.32 -8.77 -3.49
N GLN A 131 -1.43 -9.49 -3.67
CA GLN A 131 -1.70 -10.72 -2.94
C GLN A 131 -0.72 -11.85 -3.30
N VAL A 132 -0.41 -12.02 -4.58
CA VAL A 132 0.54 -13.04 -5.05
C VAL A 132 1.93 -12.79 -4.47
N PHE A 133 2.42 -11.56 -4.54
CA PHE A 133 3.74 -11.22 -4.00
C PHE A 133 3.77 -11.26 -2.47
N ARG A 134 2.70 -10.85 -1.79
CA ARG A 134 2.57 -10.95 -0.34
C ARG A 134 2.65 -12.40 0.14
N VAL A 135 1.82 -13.27 -0.41
CA VAL A 135 1.77 -14.68 -0.03
C VAL A 135 3.03 -15.41 -0.48
N GLY A 136 3.47 -15.16 -1.72
CA GLY A 136 4.67 -15.77 -2.29
C GLY A 136 5.93 -15.44 -1.51
N SER A 137 6.13 -14.19 -1.12
CA SER A 137 7.30 -13.77 -0.34
C SER A 137 7.33 -14.42 1.04
N VAL A 138 6.18 -14.45 1.75
CA VAL A 138 6.10 -15.10 3.06
C VAL A 138 6.36 -16.61 2.94
N TYR A 139 5.83 -17.25 1.89
CA TYR A 139 6.07 -18.68 1.64
C TYR A 139 7.54 -18.99 1.34
N LEU A 140 8.18 -18.18 0.50
CA LEU A 140 9.60 -18.35 0.15
C LEU A 140 10.50 -18.14 1.38
N ILE A 141 10.23 -17.11 2.17
CA ILE A 141 10.97 -16.84 3.41
C ILE A 141 10.80 -18.01 4.38
N TYR A 142 9.57 -18.49 4.58
CA TYR A 142 9.30 -19.63 5.45
C TYR A 142 10.04 -20.89 4.99
N TYR A 143 10.03 -21.18 3.68
CA TYR A 143 10.70 -22.33 3.10
C TYR A 143 12.23 -22.26 3.30
N PHE A 144 12.82 -21.09 3.09
CA PHE A 144 14.25 -20.86 3.31
C PHE A 144 14.67 -21.07 4.76
N PHE A 145 13.91 -20.52 5.72
CA PHE A 145 14.21 -20.65 7.15
C PHE A 145 14.06 -22.11 7.62
N ARG A 146 13.08 -22.82 7.10
CA ARG A 146 12.88 -24.23 7.41
C ARG A 146 14.05 -25.11 6.96
N GLN A 147 14.66 -24.81 5.82
CA GLN A 147 15.84 -25.55 5.32
C GLN A 147 17.09 -25.33 6.19
N HIS A 148 17.17 -24.24 6.92
CA HIS A 148 18.30 -23.88 7.76
C HIS A 148 18.06 -24.09 9.25
N ASP A 149 17.00 -24.83 9.62
CA ASP A 149 16.57 -25.07 11.02
C ASP A 149 16.41 -23.80 11.86
N MET A 150 16.10 -22.68 11.21
CA MET A 150 15.87 -21.40 11.87
C MET A 150 14.37 -21.14 12.05
N GLN A 151 14.01 -20.57 13.20
CA GLN A 151 12.62 -20.18 13.47
C GLN A 151 12.28 -18.85 12.76
N PRO A 152 11.29 -18.81 11.86
CA PRO A 152 10.90 -17.58 11.20
C PRO A 152 10.23 -16.63 12.20
N THR A 153 10.72 -15.41 12.29
CA THR A 153 10.15 -14.36 13.13
C THR A 153 8.95 -13.71 12.44
N ILE A 154 7.94 -13.28 13.21
CA ILE A 154 6.74 -12.59 12.69
C ILE A 154 7.06 -11.35 11.85
N SER A 155 8.21 -10.72 12.06
CA SER A 155 8.70 -9.59 11.24
C SER A 155 8.78 -9.93 9.76
N PHE A 156 9.01 -11.19 9.39
CA PHE A 156 9.02 -11.61 7.99
C PHE A 156 7.63 -11.65 7.37
N ALA A 157 6.60 -11.98 8.16
CA ALA A 157 5.22 -11.89 7.69
C ALA A 157 4.82 -10.43 7.43
N VAL A 158 5.28 -9.51 8.29
CA VAL A 158 5.07 -8.07 8.12
C VAL A 158 5.87 -7.53 6.95
N ALA A 159 7.12 -7.99 6.74
CA ALA A 159 7.89 -7.64 5.54
C ALA A 159 7.18 -8.07 4.25
N GLY A 160 6.47 -9.20 4.28
CA GLY A 160 5.63 -9.64 3.16
C GLY A 160 4.53 -8.64 2.78
N LEU A 161 3.99 -7.87 3.75
CA LEU A 161 3.07 -6.76 3.46
C LEU A 161 3.77 -5.68 2.62
N VAL A 162 4.96 -5.26 3.03
CA VAL A 162 5.74 -4.23 2.31
C VAL A 162 6.08 -4.68 0.90
N ILE A 163 6.43 -5.96 0.72
CA ILE A 163 6.72 -6.55 -0.60
C ILE A 163 5.44 -6.54 -1.46
N GLY A 164 4.29 -6.92 -0.92
CA GLY A 164 3.01 -6.87 -1.63
C GLY A 164 2.64 -5.46 -2.06
N GLU A 165 2.74 -4.48 -1.16
CA GLU A 165 2.49 -3.07 -1.47
C GLU A 165 3.46 -2.51 -2.53
N SER A 166 4.74 -2.91 -2.45
CA SER A 166 5.74 -2.53 -3.46
C SER A 166 5.38 -3.08 -4.84
N ALA A 167 4.94 -4.33 -4.93
CA ALA A 167 4.53 -4.95 -6.17
C ALA A 167 3.30 -4.25 -6.78
N SER A 168 2.28 -3.96 -5.96
CA SER A 168 1.10 -3.22 -6.36
C SER A 168 1.45 -1.80 -6.85
N MET A 169 2.35 -1.12 -6.15
CA MET A 169 2.87 0.18 -6.55
C MET A 169 3.55 0.12 -7.92
N ILE A 170 4.45 -0.83 -8.15
CA ILE A 170 5.16 -0.99 -9.41
C ILE A 170 4.17 -1.23 -10.56
N VAL A 171 3.23 -2.15 -10.41
CA VAL A 171 2.19 -2.44 -11.42
C VAL A 171 1.40 -1.18 -11.75
N SER A 172 0.95 -0.44 -10.75
CA SER A 172 0.16 0.78 -10.93
C SER A 172 0.97 1.89 -11.62
N VAL A 173 2.23 2.09 -11.21
CA VAL A 173 3.12 3.08 -11.83
C VAL A 173 3.39 2.74 -13.29
N VAL A 174 3.70 1.49 -13.61
CA VAL A 174 3.89 1.05 -15.01
C VAL A 174 2.62 1.30 -15.83
N ALA A 175 1.44 1.00 -15.28
CA ALA A 175 0.17 1.21 -15.96
C ALA A 175 -0.11 2.69 -16.24
N ILE A 176 0.17 3.60 -15.29
CA ILE A 176 -0.07 5.03 -15.49
C ILE A 176 0.94 5.64 -16.47
N LEU A 177 2.20 5.20 -16.43
CA LEU A 177 3.22 5.64 -17.38
C LEU A 177 2.89 5.21 -18.82
N ALA A 178 2.45 3.95 -19.00
CA ALA A 178 1.96 3.47 -20.29
C ALA A 178 0.76 4.30 -20.79
N ARG A 179 -0.16 4.64 -19.88
CA ARG A 179 -1.31 5.50 -20.21
C ARG A 179 -0.89 6.91 -20.57
N ALA A 180 0.04 7.51 -19.83
CA ALA A 180 0.54 8.85 -20.09
C ALA A 180 1.18 8.94 -21.48
N HIS A 181 1.97 7.93 -21.88
CA HIS A 181 2.58 7.86 -23.22
C HIS A 181 1.53 7.83 -24.35
N HIS A 182 0.39 7.21 -24.14
CA HIS A 182 -0.71 7.18 -25.13
C HIS A 182 -1.53 8.47 -25.17
N VAL A 183 -1.64 9.20 -24.07
CA VAL A 183 -2.40 10.44 -23.98
C VAL A 183 -1.57 11.65 -24.41
N PHE A 184 -0.26 11.60 -24.12
CA PHE A 184 0.71 12.65 -24.46
C PHE A 184 1.85 12.04 -25.31
N PRO A 185 1.61 11.74 -26.59
CA PRO A 185 2.70 11.30 -27.46
C PRO A 185 3.77 12.39 -27.51
N ALA A 186 5.05 11.99 -27.41
CA ALA A 186 6.16 12.90 -27.56
C ALA A 186 5.97 13.68 -28.87
N ARG A 187 5.99 15.00 -28.81
CA ARG A 187 6.09 15.83 -29.99
C ARG A 187 7.54 15.67 -30.49
N ASP A 188 7.69 14.93 -31.56
CA ASP A 188 8.91 14.99 -32.40
C ASP A 188 9.03 16.38 -33.03
#